data_0241adc9081149d7c6af47e63976d6e1
#
_entry.id   0241adc9081149d7c6af47e63976d6e1
#
_cell.length_a   1.000
_cell.length_b   1.000
_cell.length_c   1.000
_cell.angle_alpha   90.00
_cell.angle_beta   90.00
_cell.angle_gamma   90.00
#
_symmetry.space_group_name_H-M   'P 1'
#
loop_
_entity.id
_entity.type
_entity.pdbx_description
1 polymer ?
#
loop_
_entity_poly.entity_id
_entity_poly.type
_entity_poly.pdbx_seq_one_letter_code
_entity_poly.pdbx_strand_id
1 'polypeptide(L)'
;MNYDAIDAGAKQVVEIEVPESWKDAADEGLAVPHIDENGRKDVIDFVKNIQTKVNAQEGNKIPVSVVKTYEHGQTPSGASAFEKRGVAVDVPSWNPDNCIQCNFCAYVCPHATIRPVAMTEEEAKAAPAATKTADMTGMPGYKFAMTVTVLDCLGCGSCVNICPGKKGEKALTMQELDSQRDQQEVYDYGQKLPAKEEVLAKFKADSVKGSQFRQPMLEFSGACAGCGETPYAKLITQLFGERMYIANATGCSSIWGGSAPATPYTTNAKGQGPAWANSLFEDNAEFGLGMFTGQNTLREQTKEKVVALAESTDNADVKAAAAEYLDTYADLSLIHISEPTRLRCI
;
A
#
# COMPACT_ATOMS: atom_id res chain seq x y z
N MET A 1 -36.88 5.90 22.26
CA MET A 1 -35.86 5.46 21.26
C MET A 1 -35.12 4.20 21.68
N ASN A 2 -34.45 4.13 22.86
CA ASN A 2 -33.70 2.91 23.25
C ASN A 2 -34.64 1.73 23.59
N TYR A 3 -35.77 1.98 24.28
CA TYR A 3 -36.75 0.93 24.55
C TYR A 3 -37.42 0.42 23.28
N ASP A 4 -37.72 1.34 22.35
CA ASP A 4 -38.31 0.97 21.05
C ASP A 4 -37.35 0.11 20.22
N ALA A 5 -36.05 0.34 20.33
CA ALA A 5 -35.03 -0.47 19.67
C ALA A 5 -34.93 -1.87 20.26
N ILE A 6 -35.04 -2.00 21.59
CA ILE A 6 -35.06 -3.29 22.28
C ILE A 6 -36.33 -4.10 21.89
N ASP A 7 -37.49 -3.41 21.89
CA ASP A 7 -38.74 -4.01 21.49
C ASP A 7 -38.77 -4.41 20.01
N ALA A 8 -38.16 -3.59 19.14
CA ALA A 8 -38.02 -3.92 17.74
C ALA A 8 -37.10 -5.14 17.52
N GLY A 9 -35.99 -5.23 18.24
CA GLY A 9 -35.07 -6.36 18.17
C GLY A 9 -35.76 -7.67 18.58
N ALA A 10 -36.64 -7.63 19.59
CA ALA A 10 -37.40 -8.82 19.99
C ALA A 10 -38.54 -9.19 19.01
N LYS A 11 -39.16 -8.21 18.34
CA LYS A 11 -40.34 -8.42 17.48
C LYS A 11 -39.99 -8.64 16.01
N GLN A 12 -38.77 -8.23 15.57
CA GLN A 12 -38.34 -8.32 14.17
C GLN A 12 -37.43 -9.53 13.89
N VAL A 13 -37.40 -10.50 14.81
CA VAL A 13 -36.73 -11.77 14.54
C VAL A 13 -37.52 -12.50 13.44
N VAL A 14 -36.80 -12.86 12.36
CA VAL A 14 -37.36 -13.62 11.24
C VAL A 14 -36.75 -15.02 11.24
N GLU A 15 -37.58 -16.02 10.93
CA GLU A 15 -37.09 -17.37 10.67
C GLU A 15 -36.43 -17.41 9.29
N ILE A 16 -35.23 -17.96 9.24
CA ILE A 16 -34.52 -18.16 7.97
C ILE A 16 -34.59 -19.63 7.64
N GLU A 17 -35.21 -19.96 6.50
CA GLU A 17 -35.17 -21.32 5.96
C GLU A 17 -33.74 -21.64 5.45
N VAL A 18 -33.15 -22.65 6.08
CA VAL A 18 -31.85 -23.19 5.64
C VAL A 18 -32.10 -24.14 4.48
N PRO A 19 -31.49 -23.91 3.29
CA PRO A 19 -31.65 -24.81 2.16
C PRO A 19 -31.24 -26.24 2.49
N GLU A 20 -32.08 -27.23 2.09
CA GLU A 20 -31.75 -28.65 2.30
C GLU A 20 -30.39 -29.07 1.74
N SER A 21 -29.96 -28.42 0.63
CA SER A 21 -28.65 -28.65 0.03
C SER A 21 -27.47 -28.37 0.95
N TRP A 22 -27.63 -27.59 2.00
CA TRP A 22 -26.56 -27.33 2.97
C TRP A 22 -26.23 -28.52 3.84
N LYS A 23 -27.17 -29.52 3.97
CA LYS A 23 -26.91 -30.74 4.72
C LYS A 23 -25.85 -31.63 4.04
N ASP A 24 -25.79 -31.54 2.72
CA ASP A 24 -24.88 -32.35 1.90
C ASP A 24 -23.70 -31.52 1.37
N ALA A 25 -23.52 -30.30 1.88
CA ALA A 25 -22.41 -29.44 1.47
C ALA A 25 -21.08 -30.11 1.84
N ALA A 26 -20.25 -30.38 0.84
CA ALA A 26 -18.90 -30.84 1.03
C ALA A 26 -18.02 -29.71 1.57
N ASP A 27 -17.14 -30.03 2.52
CA ASP A 27 -16.10 -29.12 2.93
C ASP A 27 -15.02 -29.08 1.83
N GLU A 28 -15.10 -28.08 0.97
CA GLU A 28 -14.12 -27.86 -0.10
C GLU A 28 -12.79 -27.32 0.45
N GLY A 29 -12.70 -27.12 1.74
CA GLY A 29 -11.57 -26.47 2.40
C GLY A 29 -11.52 -24.95 2.16
N LEU A 30 -10.66 -24.28 2.88
CA LEU A 30 -10.39 -22.86 2.62
C LEU A 30 -9.58 -22.73 1.33
N ALA A 31 -10.07 -21.95 0.39
CA ALA A 31 -9.27 -21.58 -0.78
C ALA A 31 -7.97 -20.92 -0.32
N VAL A 32 -6.84 -21.60 -0.52
CA VAL A 32 -5.54 -21.01 -0.25
C VAL A 32 -5.28 -19.97 -1.34
N PRO A 33 -5.09 -18.70 -1.00
CA PRO A 33 -4.79 -17.68 -2.00
C PRO A 33 -3.58 -18.09 -2.84
N HIS A 34 -3.66 -17.91 -4.14
CA HIS A 34 -2.49 -18.12 -5.01
C HIS A 34 -1.41 -17.10 -4.63
N ILE A 35 -0.27 -17.61 -4.18
CA ILE A 35 0.88 -16.79 -3.82
C ILE A 35 1.76 -16.65 -5.07
N ASP A 36 1.83 -15.44 -5.63
CA ASP A 36 2.78 -15.14 -6.72
C ASP A 36 4.21 -15.28 -6.18
N GLU A 37 4.95 -16.27 -6.70
CA GLU A 37 6.31 -16.57 -6.27
C GLU A 37 7.37 -15.62 -6.85
N ASN A 38 6.99 -14.71 -7.73
CA ASN A 38 7.89 -13.72 -8.35
C ASN A 38 8.15 -12.47 -7.51
N GLY A 39 7.73 -12.46 -6.24
CA GLY A 39 7.93 -11.35 -5.31
C GLY A 39 9.20 -11.45 -4.47
N ARG A 40 9.30 -10.58 -3.46
CA ARG A 40 10.37 -10.61 -2.46
C ARG A 40 10.31 -11.92 -1.67
N LYS A 41 11.44 -12.65 -1.65
CA LYS A 41 11.52 -13.95 -1.01
C LYS A 41 11.18 -13.93 0.48
N ASP A 42 11.64 -12.91 1.22
CA ASP A 42 11.36 -12.74 2.64
C ASP A 42 9.84 -12.62 2.92
N VAL A 43 9.11 -11.87 2.07
CA VAL A 43 7.66 -11.73 2.18
C VAL A 43 6.95 -13.05 1.85
N ILE A 44 7.34 -13.70 0.76
CA ILE A 44 6.76 -14.98 0.33
C ILE A 44 6.95 -16.05 1.39
N ASP A 45 8.15 -16.16 1.96
CA ASP A 45 8.45 -17.12 3.02
C ASP A 45 7.62 -16.85 4.28
N PHE A 46 7.43 -15.57 4.65
CA PHE A 46 6.56 -15.18 5.76
C PHE A 46 5.09 -15.53 5.50
N VAL A 47 4.58 -15.19 4.32
CA VAL A 47 3.19 -15.47 3.94
C VAL A 47 2.92 -16.98 3.97
N LYS A 48 3.77 -17.79 3.35
CA LYS A 48 3.61 -19.25 3.29
C LYS A 48 3.72 -19.94 4.65
N ASN A 49 4.66 -19.52 5.48
CA ASN A 49 4.99 -20.23 6.71
C ASN A 49 4.27 -19.72 7.95
N ILE A 50 3.82 -18.45 7.95
CA ILE A 50 3.18 -17.81 9.09
C ILE A 50 1.80 -17.30 8.74
N GLN A 51 1.69 -16.29 7.83
CA GLN A 51 0.44 -15.56 7.59
C GLN A 51 -0.72 -16.47 7.18
N THR A 52 -0.53 -17.35 6.21
CA THR A 52 -1.59 -18.28 5.76
C THR A 52 -2.08 -19.20 6.88
N LYS A 53 -1.17 -19.68 7.71
CA LYS A 53 -1.54 -20.56 8.85
C LYS A 53 -2.27 -19.78 9.94
N VAL A 54 -1.85 -18.54 10.23
CA VAL A 54 -2.53 -17.67 11.20
C VAL A 54 -3.93 -17.33 10.68
N ASN A 55 -4.07 -16.97 9.41
CA ASN A 55 -5.37 -16.67 8.80
C ASN A 55 -6.31 -17.87 8.77
N ALA A 56 -5.78 -19.09 8.62
CA ALA A 56 -6.52 -20.34 8.73
C ALA A 56 -6.79 -20.77 10.19
N GLN A 57 -6.44 -19.94 11.19
CA GLN A 57 -6.52 -20.27 12.62
C GLN A 57 -5.68 -21.51 13.04
N GLU A 58 -4.64 -21.81 12.27
CA GLU A 58 -3.71 -22.92 12.50
C GLU A 58 -2.37 -22.48 13.10
N GLY A 59 -2.30 -21.28 13.70
CA GLY A 59 -1.08 -20.71 14.26
C GLY A 59 -0.36 -21.66 15.25
N ASN A 60 -1.11 -22.46 16.03
CA ASN A 60 -0.56 -23.45 16.95
C ASN A 60 0.24 -24.58 16.25
N LYS A 61 0.07 -24.76 14.93
CA LYS A 61 0.80 -25.76 14.13
C LYS A 61 2.13 -25.22 13.60
N ILE A 62 2.45 -23.93 13.81
CA ILE A 62 3.69 -23.31 13.36
C ILE A 62 4.84 -23.77 14.27
N PRO A 63 5.89 -24.40 13.72
CA PRO A 63 7.04 -24.83 14.52
C PRO A 63 7.79 -23.62 15.12
N VAL A 64 8.29 -23.78 16.35
CA VAL A 64 9.09 -22.73 17.02
C VAL A 64 10.33 -22.33 16.18
N SER A 65 10.93 -23.27 15.45
CA SER A 65 12.05 -23.00 14.54
C SER A 65 11.71 -22.00 13.42
N VAL A 66 10.45 -21.96 12.97
CA VAL A 66 9.98 -20.97 11.99
C VAL A 66 9.79 -19.60 12.67
N VAL A 67 9.17 -19.57 13.84
CA VAL A 67 8.95 -18.32 14.61
C VAL A 67 10.28 -17.69 15.01
N LYS A 68 11.29 -18.51 15.33
CA LYS A 68 12.64 -18.03 15.67
C LYS A 68 13.26 -17.14 14.59
N THR A 69 12.90 -17.31 13.33
CA THR A 69 13.37 -16.41 12.25
C THR A 69 12.96 -14.95 12.49
N TYR A 70 11.92 -14.73 13.27
CA TYR A 70 11.34 -13.43 13.60
C TYR A 70 11.47 -13.09 15.10
N GLU A 71 12.53 -13.61 15.77
CA GLU A 71 12.73 -13.49 17.23
C GLU A 71 12.81 -12.04 17.73
N HIS A 72 13.15 -11.09 16.84
CA HIS A 72 13.19 -9.66 17.15
C HIS A 72 11.85 -8.95 16.87
N GLY A 73 10.79 -9.67 16.53
CA GLY A 73 9.48 -9.11 16.22
C GLY A 73 9.41 -8.36 14.88
N GLN A 74 10.42 -8.48 14.04
CA GLN A 74 10.44 -7.85 12.73
C GLN A 74 9.70 -8.74 11.72
N THR A 75 8.60 -8.21 11.14
CA THR A 75 7.87 -8.86 10.06
C THR A 75 8.13 -8.13 8.74
N PRO A 76 8.13 -8.81 7.60
CA PRO A 76 8.40 -8.17 6.32
C PRO A 76 7.27 -7.23 5.92
N SER A 77 7.64 -6.08 5.36
CA SER A 77 6.69 -5.10 4.82
C SER A 77 6.04 -5.62 3.52
N GLY A 78 4.75 -5.31 3.31
CA GLY A 78 4.01 -5.64 2.07
C GLY A 78 3.28 -6.97 2.10
N ALA A 79 3.21 -7.65 3.23
CA ALA A 79 2.51 -8.93 3.36
C ALA A 79 0.99 -8.84 3.14
N SER A 80 0.37 -7.66 3.35
CA SER A 80 -1.06 -7.43 3.10
C SER A 80 -1.47 -7.61 1.63
N ALA A 81 -0.54 -7.44 0.68
CA ALA A 81 -0.81 -7.67 -0.74
C ALA A 81 -1.23 -9.11 -1.07
N PHE A 82 -0.96 -10.05 -0.18
CA PHE A 82 -1.28 -11.47 -0.32
C PHE A 82 -2.60 -11.87 0.37
N GLU A 83 -3.29 -10.96 1.02
CA GLU A 83 -4.57 -11.28 1.69
C GLU A 83 -5.69 -11.64 0.70
N LYS A 84 -5.89 -10.83 -0.34
CA LYS A 84 -6.87 -11.08 -1.44
C LYS A 84 -8.20 -11.64 -0.95
N ARG A 85 -8.81 -11.00 0.04
CA ARG A 85 -9.99 -11.53 0.78
C ARG A 85 -11.26 -11.59 -0.06
N GLY A 86 -11.42 -10.71 -1.04
CA GLY A 86 -12.60 -10.66 -1.90
C GLY A 86 -13.93 -10.47 -1.16
N VAL A 87 -13.93 -9.64 -0.11
CA VAL A 87 -15.09 -9.48 0.81
C VAL A 87 -16.14 -8.49 0.34
N ALA A 88 -15.86 -7.70 -0.68
CA ALA A 88 -16.82 -6.73 -1.21
C ALA A 88 -17.93 -7.44 -1.99
N VAL A 89 -19.19 -7.03 -1.79
CA VAL A 89 -20.31 -7.46 -2.64
C VAL A 89 -20.18 -6.76 -4.00
N ASP A 90 -20.01 -5.43 -3.96
CA ASP A 90 -19.84 -4.59 -5.13
C ASP A 90 -18.48 -3.91 -5.12
N VAL A 91 -17.89 -3.74 -6.30
CA VAL A 91 -16.62 -3.05 -6.53
C VAL A 91 -16.76 -1.99 -7.61
N PRO A 92 -15.89 -0.95 -7.63
CA PRO A 92 -16.01 0.09 -8.65
C PRO A 92 -15.56 -0.42 -10.03
N SER A 93 -16.42 -0.23 -11.02
CA SER A 93 -16.13 -0.43 -12.44
C SER A 93 -15.91 0.92 -13.11
N TRP A 94 -14.86 1.02 -13.95
CA TRP A 94 -14.45 2.27 -14.58
C TRP A 94 -14.94 2.39 -16.02
N ASN A 95 -15.53 3.56 -16.34
CA ASN A 95 -15.87 3.97 -17.69
C ASN A 95 -14.92 5.11 -18.14
N PRO A 96 -14.03 4.87 -19.14
CA PRO A 96 -13.09 5.87 -19.63
C PRO A 96 -13.75 7.10 -20.26
N ASP A 97 -14.92 6.95 -20.92
CA ASP A 97 -15.58 8.02 -21.66
C ASP A 97 -16.05 9.16 -20.74
N ASN A 98 -16.41 8.82 -19.51
CA ASN A 98 -16.88 9.76 -18.49
C ASN A 98 -15.76 10.23 -17.56
N CYS A 99 -14.52 9.76 -17.76
CA CYS A 99 -13.40 10.07 -16.87
C CYS A 99 -12.69 11.35 -17.29
N ILE A 100 -12.50 12.28 -16.33
CA ILE A 100 -11.71 13.50 -16.50
C ILE A 100 -10.26 13.35 -16.01
N GLN A 101 -9.86 12.17 -15.56
CA GLN A 101 -8.51 11.83 -15.09
C GLN A 101 -8.02 12.72 -13.94
N CYS A 102 -8.91 13.06 -13.00
CA CYS A 102 -8.58 13.89 -11.84
C CYS A 102 -7.89 13.11 -10.69
N ASN A 103 -7.97 11.79 -10.67
CA ASN A 103 -7.44 10.88 -9.64
C ASN A 103 -8.07 11.03 -8.24
N PHE A 104 -9.20 11.74 -8.09
CA PHE A 104 -9.89 11.88 -6.80
C PHE A 104 -10.28 10.52 -6.22
N CYS A 105 -10.70 9.57 -7.06
CA CYS A 105 -11.06 8.22 -6.64
C CYS A 105 -9.88 7.47 -5.98
N ALA A 106 -8.69 7.57 -6.56
CA ALA A 106 -7.48 7.01 -5.98
C ALA A 106 -7.07 7.75 -4.70
N TYR A 107 -7.21 9.07 -4.69
CA TYR A 107 -6.85 9.92 -3.55
C TYR A 107 -7.63 9.57 -2.28
N VAL A 108 -8.96 9.40 -2.39
CA VAL A 108 -9.82 9.10 -1.22
C VAL A 108 -9.87 7.62 -0.86
N CYS A 109 -9.31 6.72 -1.67
CA CYS A 109 -9.36 5.29 -1.39
C CYS A 109 -8.57 4.95 -0.12
N PRO A 110 -9.23 4.40 0.93
CA PRO A 110 -8.56 4.10 2.20
C PRO A 110 -7.56 2.95 2.09
N HIS A 111 -7.73 2.07 1.09
CA HIS A 111 -6.96 0.83 0.97
C HIS A 111 -6.03 0.79 -0.24
N ALA A 112 -5.89 1.91 -0.97
CA ALA A 112 -5.07 2.00 -2.19
C ALA A 112 -5.43 0.95 -3.27
N THR A 113 -6.70 0.55 -3.34
CA THR A 113 -7.18 -0.51 -4.24
C THR A 113 -7.51 -0.01 -5.65
N ILE A 114 -7.69 1.29 -5.82
CA ILE A 114 -7.93 1.93 -7.11
C ILE A 114 -6.76 2.86 -7.44
N ARG A 115 -6.12 2.63 -8.59
CA ARG A 115 -4.88 3.33 -8.98
C ARG A 115 -4.88 3.74 -10.44
N PRO A 116 -4.44 4.99 -10.74
CA PRO A 116 -4.19 5.40 -12.11
C PRO A 116 -2.90 4.77 -12.63
N VAL A 117 -2.92 4.34 -13.88
CA VAL A 117 -1.74 3.82 -14.59
C VAL A 117 -1.55 4.59 -15.89
N ALA A 118 -0.33 5.04 -16.13
CA ALA A 118 0.10 5.60 -17.41
C ALA A 118 0.87 4.53 -18.19
N MET A 119 0.46 4.25 -19.41
CA MET A 119 1.03 3.22 -20.28
C MET A 119 1.50 3.83 -21.60
N THR A 120 2.58 3.31 -22.18
CA THR A 120 2.89 3.57 -23.59
C THR A 120 1.88 2.84 -24.49
N GLU A 121 1.90 3.14 -25.79
CA GLU A 121 1.07 2.44 -26.76
C GLU A 121 1.36 0.93 -26.81
N GLU A 122 2.63 0.54 -26.67
CA GLU A 122 3.08 -0.86 -26.64
C GLU A 122 2.59 -1.58 -25.38
N GLU A 123 2.72 -0.93 -24.23
CA GLU A 123 2.23 -1.48 -22.96
C GLU A 123 0.70 -1.64 -22.97
N ALA A 124 -0.01 -0.67 -23.53
CA ALA A 124 -1.47 -0.76 -23.67
C ALA A 124 -1.91 -1.89 -24.61
N LYS A 125 -1.14 -2.18 -25.68
CA LYS A 125 -1.40 -3.32 -26.58
C LYS A 125 -1.08 -4.67 -25.94
N ALA A 126 -0.12 -4.72 -25.04
CA ALA A 126 0.29 -5.93 -24.33
C ALA A 126 -0.57 -6.21 -23.07
N ALA A 127 -1.44 -5.28 -22.70
CA ALA A 127 -2.28 -5.39 -21.51
C ALA A 127 -3.35 -6.48 -21.66
N PRO A 128 -3.87 -7.04 -20.55
CA PRO A 128 -4.98 -7.99 -20.58
C PRO A 128 -6.18 -7.49 -21.37
N ALA A 129 -6.94 -8.41 -21.97
CA ALA A 129 -8.06 -8.07 -22.87
C ALA A 129 -9.16 -7.21 -22.21
N ALA A 130 -9.34 -7.34 -20.90
CA ALA A 130 -10.30 -6.54 -20.13
C ALA A 130 -9.84 -5.10 -19.86
N THR A 131 -8.62 -4.72 -20.28
CA THR A 131 -8.05 -3.40 -20.02
C THR A 131 -8.77 -2.32 -20.84
N LYS A 132 -9.41 -1.39 -20.14
CA LYS A 132 -9.96 -0.17 -20.74
C LYS A 132 -8.92 0.94 -20.65
N THR A 133 -8.78 1.73 -21.71
CA THR A 133 -7.84 2.85 -21.75
C THR A 133 -8.49 4.10 -22.34
N ALA A 134 -7.94 5.27 -22.03
CA ALA A 134 -8.23 6.53 -22.70
C ALA A 134 -6.90 7.23 -23.02
N ASP A 135 -6.91 8.18 -23.97
CA ASP A 135 -5.74 9.03 -24.18
C ASP A 135 -5.42 9.84 -22.92
N MET A 136 -4.15 9.90 -22.53
CA MET A 136 -3.78 10.58 -21.30
C MET A 136 -3.84 12.09 -21.46
N THR A 137 -4.70 12.75 -20.68
CA THR A 137 -4.86 14.21 -20.73
C THR A 137 -3.56 14.93 -20.35
N GLY A 138 -3.04 15.73 -21.27
CA GLY A 138 -1.81 16.52 -21.09
C GLY A 138 -0.52 15.74 -21.30
N MET A 139 -0.59 14.48 -21.77
CA MET A 139 0.56 13.62 -22.07
C MET A 139 0.33 12.87 -23.39
N PRO A 140 0.50 13.52 -24.55
CA PRO A 140 0.39 12.87 -25.86
C PRO A 140 1.33 11.66 -25.98
N GLY A 141 0.85 10.56 -26.54
CA GLY A 141 1.61 9.31 -26.68
C GLY A 141 1.50 8.36 -25.47
N TYR A 142 0.77 8.77 -24.43
CA TYR A 142 0.45 7.91 -23.29
C TYR A 142 -1.04 7.56 -23.24
N LYS A 143 -1.32 6.32 -22.82
CA LYS A 143 -2.66 5.86 -22.45
C LYS A 143 -2.83 5.91 -20.94
N PHE A 144 -4.03 6.26 -20.51
CA PHE A 144 -4.44 6.28 -19.11
C PHE A 144 -5.42 5.14 -18.85
N ALA A 145 -5.23 4.43 -17.75
CA ALA A 145 -6.19 3.49 -17.21
C ALA A 145 -6.42 3.75 -15.72
N MET A 146 -7.64 3.49 -15.24
CA MET A 146 -7.93 3.43 -13.81
C MET A 146 -8.13 1.96 -13.46
N THR A 147 -7.17 1.38 -12.72
CA THR A 147 -7.15 -0.04 -12.37
C THR A 147 -7.70 -0.26 -10.96
N VAL A 148 -8.33 -1.40 -10.72
CA VAL A 148 -8.91 -1.75 -9.41
C VAL A 148 -8.50 -3.17 -9.05
N THR A 149 -7.89 -3.35 -7.86
CA THR A 149 -7.76 -4.68 -7.27
C THR A 149 -9.07 -5.02 -6.57
N VAL A 150 -9.86 -5.85 -7.23
CA VAL A 150 -11.22 -6.18 -6.78
C VAL A 150 -11.22 -7.08 -5.55
N LEU A 151 -10.15 -7.89 -5.38
CA LEU A 151 -10.01 -8.80 -4.25
C LEU A 151 -9.56 -8.10 -2.96
N ASP A 152 -8.99 -6.89 -3.05
CA ASP A 152 -8.59 -6.09 -1.89
C ASP A 152 -9.57 -4.94 -1.62
N CYS A 153 -10.53 -4.70 -2.51
CA CYS A 153 -11.56 -3.68 -2.35
C CYS A 153 -12.54 -4.09 -1.24
N LEU A 154 -12.93 -3.13 -0.39
CA LEU A 154 -13.93 -3.35 0.67
C LEU A 154 -15.33 -2.82 0.32
N GLY A 155 -15.57 -2.40 -0.93
CA GLY A 155 -16.90 -2.01 -1.41
C GLY A 155 -17.48 -0.74 -0.80
N CYS A 156 -16.66 0.15 -0.19
CA CYS A 156 -17.16 1.32 0.56
C CYS A 156 -17.81 2.41 -0.29
N GLY A 157 -17.63 2.42 -1.61
CA GLY A 157 -18.22 3.40 -2.52
C GLY A 157 -17.62 4.82 -2.49
N SER A 158 -16.62 5.11 -1.63
CA SER A 158 -16.03 6.47 -1.49
C SER A 158 -15.51 7.00 -2.83
N CYS A 159 -14.89 6.17 -3.65
CA CYS A 159 -14.38 6.53 -4.99
C CYS A 159 -15.50 6.91 -5.97
N VAL A 160 -16.64 6.24 -5.90
CA VAL A 160 -17.83 6.54 -6.71
C VAL A 160 -18.48 7.85 -6.24
N ASN A 161 -18.56 8.04 -4.91
CA ASN A 161 -19.17 9.23 -4.34
C ASN A 161 -18.42 10.50 -4.71
N ILE A 162 -17.08 10.49 -4.65
CA ILE A 162 -16.26 11.67 -4.97
C ILE A 162 -16.12 11.91 -6.48
N CYS A 163 -16.43 10.94 -7.32
CA CYS A 163 -16.21 11.03 -8.76
C CYS A 163 -17.08 12.16 -9.36
N PRO A 164 -16.48 13.20 -9.93
CA PRO A 164 -17.24 14.29 -10.56
C PRO A 164 -17.81 13.88 -11.92
N GLY A 165 -17.16 12.90 -12.58
CA GLY A 165 -17.53 12.47 -13.92
C GLY A 165 -17.41 13.59 -14.97
N LYS A 166 -18.08 13.37 -16.11
CA LYS A 166 -18.11 14.29 -17.23
C LYS A 166 -19.55 14.62 -17.55
N LYS A 167 -19.91 15.88 -17.62
CA LYS A 167 -21.29 16.35 -17.87
C LYS A 167 -22.35 15.77 -16.92
N GLY A 168 -21.98 15.50 -15.67
CA GLY A 168 -22.87 14.93 -14.67
C GLY A 168 -22.91 13.40 -14.63
N GLU A 169 -22.32 12.71 -15.62
CA GLU A 169 -22.23 11.25 -15.68
C GLU A 169 -20.94 10.77 -14.99
N LYS A 170 -21.09 9.95 -13.97
CA LYS A 170 -19.92 9.42 -13.21
C LYS A 170 -19.09 8.46 -14.06
N ALA A 171 -17.78 8.50 -13.87
CA ALA A 171 -16.85 7.57 -14.51
C ALA A 171 -16.72 6.25 -13.73
N LEU A 172 -17.25 6.18 -12.53
CA LEU A 172 -17.24 5.00 -11.67
C LEU A 172 -18.66 4.65 -11.23
N THR A 173 -18.98 3.36 -11.34
CA THR A 173 -20.22 2.76 -10.82
C THR A 173 -19.88 1.51 -10.02
N MET A 174 -20.65 1.21 -8.98
CA MET A 174 -20.49 -0.05 -8.26
C MET A 174 -21.14 -1.18 -9.06
N GLN A 175 -20.45 -2.31 -9.19
CA GLN A 175 -20.88 -3.52 -9.89
C GLN A 175 -20.54 -4.74 -9.03
N GLU A 176 -21.30 -5.82 -9.16
CA GLU A 176 -21.03 -7.08 -8.46
C GLU A 176 -19.59 -7.54 -8.69
N LEU A 177 -18.91 -7.93 -7.61
CA LEU A 177 -17.51 -8.35 -7.63
C LEU A 177 -17.26 -9.45 -8.68
N ASP A 178 -18.14 -10.45 -8.75
CA ASP A 178 -17.98 -11.58 -9.66
C ASP A 178 -18.00 -11.17 -11.14
N SER A 179 -18.72 -10.11 -11.48
CA SER A 179 -18.73 -9.52 -12.83
C SER A 179 -17.45 -8.74 -13.17
N GLN A 180 -16.60 -8.45 -12.17
CA GLN A 180 -15.40 -7.61 -12.33
C GLN A 180 -14.09 -8.37 -12.00
N ARG A 181 -14.12 -9.71 -11.87
CA ARG A 181 -12.94 -10.50 -11.48
C ARG A 181 -11.77 -10.37 -12.45
N ASP A 182 -12.02 -10.18 -13.71
CA ASP A 182 -11.02 -9.95 -14.76
C ASP A 182 -10.22 -8.64 -14.55
N GLN A 183 -10.78 -7.68 -13.80
CA GLN A 183 -10.09 -6.44 -13.45
C GLN A 183 -8.90 -6.67 -12.49
N GLN A 184 -8.86 -7.81 -11.79
CA GLN A 184 -7.70 -8.15 -10.96
C GLN A 184 -6.44 -8.32 -11.81
N GLU A 185 -6.55 -9.04 -12.95
CA GLU A 185 -5.42 -9.21 -13.87
C GLU A 185 -4.96 -7.87 -14.47
N VAL A 186 -5.91 -6.98 -14.79
CA VAL A 186 -5.62 -5.62 -15.28
C VAL A 186 -4.85 -4.81 -14.24
N TYR A 187 -5.26 -4.90 -12.97
CA TYR A 187 -4.57 -4.23 -11.88
C TYR A 187 -3.15 -4.78 -11.71
N ASP A 188 -3.01 -6.10 -11.62
CA ASP A 188 -1.73 -6.77 -11.42
C ASP A 188 -0.74 -6.46 -12.54
N TYR A 189 -1.23 -6.39 -13.79
CA TYR A 189 -0.43 -5.94 -14.93
C TYR A 189 0.02 -4.49 -14.76
N GLY A 190 -0.89 -3.59 -14.44
CA GLY A 190 -0.61 -2.17 -14.27
C GLY A 190 0.41 -1.88 -13.18
N GLN A 191 0.41 -2.65 -12.08
CA GLN A 191 1.35 -2.47 -10.98
C GLN A 191 2.77 -3.00 -11.29
N LYS A 192 2.92 -3.88 -12.28
CA LYS A 192 4.23 -4.38 -12.76
C LYS A 192 4.93 -3.39 -13.71
N LEU A 193 4.19 -2.43 -14.24
CA LEU A 193 4.77 -1.44 -15.15
C LEU A 193 5.69 -0.46 -14.40
N PRO A 194 6.82 -0.07 -15.00
CA PRO A 194 7.70 0.91 -14.38
C PRO A 194 7.03 2.27 -14.30
N ALA A 195 7.34 3.01 -13.24
CA ALA A 195 6.94 4.41 -13.13
C ALA A 195 7.48 5.22 -14.33
N LYS A 196 6.66 6.13 -14.84
CA LYS A 196 7.04 6.99 -15.97
C LYS A 196 7.55 8.32 -15.43
N GLU A 197 8.86 8.54 -15.52
CA GLU A 197 9.51 9.75 -14.99
C GLU A 197 8.91 11.03 -15.61
N GLU A 198 8.55 11.00 -16.89
CA GLU A 198 7.94 12.13 -17.58
C GLU A 198 6.55 12.46 -17.02
N VAL A 199 5.79 11.43 -16.60
CA VAL A 199 4.48 11.61 -15.95
C VAL A 199 4.66 12.19 -14.57
N LEU A 200 5.62 11.67 -13.79
CA LEU A 200 5.93 12.17 -12.44
C LEU A 200 6.48 13.61 -12.47
N ALA A 201 7.27 13.96 -13.47
CA ALA A 201 7.76 15.32 -13.67
C ALA A 201 6.66 16.30 -14.11
N LYS A 202 5.74 15.83 -14.97
CA LYS A 202 4.62 16.65 -15.47
C LYS A 202 3.60 16.98 -14.39
N PHE A 203 3.23 15.97 -13.57
CA PHE A 203 2.20 16.11 -12.54
C PHE A 203 2.88 16.18 -11.17
N LYS A 204 2.92 17.40 -10.60
CA LYS A 204 3.60 17.68 -9.33
C LYS A 204 3.06 16.81 -8.19
N ALA A 205 3.95 16.32 -7.33
CA ALA A 205 3.63 15.49 -6.19
C ALA A 205 2.68 16.15 -5.17
N ASP A 206 2.74 17.47 -5.05
CA ASP A 206 1.90 18.28 -4.15
C ASP A 206 0.49 18.55 -4.68
N SER A 207 0.14 18.01 -5.85
CA SER A 207 -1.21 18.04 -6.40
C SER A 207 -1.93 16.72 -6.19
N VAL A 208 -3.28 16.75 -6.07
CA VAL A 208 -4.09 15.53 -5.94
C VAL A 208 -3.82 14.57 -7.10
N LYS A 209 -3.84 15.08 -8.34
CA LYS A 209 -3.59 14.25 -9.52
C LYS A 209 -2.19 13.64 -9.51
N GLY A 210 -1.18 14.43 -9.22
CA GLY A 210 0.23 14.03 -9.31
C GLY A 210 0.65 13.08 -8.19
N SER A 211 0.17 13.29 -6.97
CA SER A 211 0.45 12.40 -5.84
C SER A 211 0.03 10.95 -6.12
N GLN A 212 -1.08 10.75 -6.86
CA GLN A 212 -1.65 9.43 -7.11
C GLN A 212 -0.94 8.62 -8.20
N PHE A 213 -0.06 9.23 -9.00
CA PHE A 213 0.86 8.49 -9.87
C PHE A 213 2.07 7.93 -9.12
N ARG A 214 2.26 8.32 -7.84
CA ARG A 214 3.31 7.77 -6.98
C ARG A 214 2.80 6.52 -6.27
N GLN A 215 3.67 5.54 -6.14
CA GLN A 215 3.33 4.29 -5.44
C GLN A 215 2.90 4.58 -4.00
N PRO A 216 1.71 4.16 -3.57
CA PRO A 216 1.38 4.16 -2.15
C PRO A 216 2.20 3.10 -1.42
N MET A 217 2.80 3.47 -0.28
CA MET A 217 3.52 2.54 0.58
C MET A 217 2.74 2.18 1.84
N LEU A 218 1.44 2.43 1.82
CA LEU A 218 0.40 1.87 2.68
C LEU A 218 -0.71 1.36 1.77
N GLU A 219 -0.96 0.06 1.80
CA GLU A 219 -1.91 -0.58 0.91
C GLU A 219 -2.59 -1.79 1.57
N PHE A 220 -3.84 -2.04 1.20
CA PHE A 220 -4.61 -3.22 1.59
C PHE A 220 -4.62 -3.47 3.11
N SER A 221 -4.69 -2.40 3.89
CA SER A 221 -4.73 -2.48 5.35
C SER A 221 -6.03 -3.12 5.84
N GLY A 222 -6.02 -3.68 7.04
CA GLY A 222 -7.21 -4.20 7.72
C GLY A 222 -8.13 -3.11 8.29
N ALA A 223 -8.02 -1.85 7.87
CA ALA A 223 -8.90 -0.78 8.30
C ALA A 223 -10.32 -0.97 7.78
N CYS A 224 -11.29 -0.30 8.41
CA CYS A 224 -12.70 -0.37 8.03
C CYS A 224 -12.96 0.08 6.59
N ALA A 225 -14.02 -0.43 5.97
CA ALA A 225 -14.53 0.09 4.72
C ALA A 225 -14.87 1.58 4.87
N GLY A 226 -14.31 2.43 4.00
CA GLY A 226 -14.50 3.89 4.08
C GLY A 226 -13.74 4.56 5.23
N CYS A 227 -12.69 3.95 5.79
CA CYS A 227 -11.87 4.55 6.83
C CYS A 227 -11.45 5.98 6.46
N GLY A 228 -11.62 6.94 7.39
CA GLY A 228 -11.26 8.34 7.18
C GLY A 228 -9.81 8.67 7.52
N GLU A 229 -9.07 7.75 8.16
CA GLU A 229 -7.69 7.94 8.59
C GLU A 229 -6.67 7.48 7.55
N THR A 230 -6.86 6.30 7.00
CA THR A 230 -5.86 5.66 6.11
C THR A 230 -5.59 6.41 4.79
N PRO A 231 -6.51 7.20 4.21
CA PRO A 231 -6.17 8.06 3.05
C PRO A 231 -5.06 9.06 3.35
N TYR A 232 -5.02 9.63 4.56
CA TYR A 232 -3.96 10.56 4.97
C TYR A 232 -2.63 9.84 5.15
N ALA A 233 -2.62 8.70 5.86
CA ALA A 233 -1.43 7.88 6.02
C ALA A 233 -0.88 7.41 4.67
N LYS A 234 -1.75 6.98 3.76
CA LYS A 234 -1.39 6.62 2.38
C LYS A 234 -0.72 7.79 1.65
N LEU A 235 -1.33 8.98 1.67
CA LEU A 235 -0.78 10.16 1.01
C LEU A 235 0.61 10.51 1.54
N ILE A 236 0.80 10.49 2.85
CA ILE A 236 2.11 10.76 3.47
C ILE A 236 3.14 9.73 2.98
N THR A 237 2.76 8.45 2.87
CA THR A 237 3.68 7.43 2.33
C THR A 237 3.98 7.61 0.84
N GLN A 238 3.06 8.14 0.03
CA GLN A 238 3.31 8.48 -1.37
C GLN A 238 4.32 9.62 -1.53
N LEU A 239 4.37 10.54 -0.57
CA LEU A 239 5.26 11.71 -0.59
C LEU A 239 6.62 11.45 0.06
N PHE A 240 6.65 10.66 1.14
CA PHE A 240 7.82 10.54 2.01
C PHE A 240 8.15 9.09 2.38
N GLY A 241 7.37 8.09 1.97
CA GLY A 241 7.41 6.72 2.46
C GLY A 241 8.77 6.05 2.40
N GLU A 242 9.58 6.35 1.37
CA GLU A 242 10.91 5.76 1.20
C GLU A 242 11.92 6.12 2.31
N ARG A 243 11.61 7.15 3.12
CA ARG A 243 12.50 7.66 4.19
C ARG A 243 11.76 7.92 5.52
N MET A 244 10.58 7.32 5.71
CA MET A 244 9.78 7.54 6.92
C MET A 244 10.13 6.57 8.03
N TYR A 245 10.23 7.12 9.25
CA TYR A 245 10.09 6.39 10.48
C TYR A 245 8.76 6.75 11.12
N ILE A 246 8.01 5.77 11.57
CA ILE A 246 6.68 5.95 12.14
C ILE A 246 6.70 5.47 13.59
N ALA A 247 6.59 6.40 14.53
CA ALA A 247 6.32 6.12 15.92
C ALA A 247 4.79 6.13 16.09
N ASN A 248 4.19 4.96 16.22
CA ASN A 248 2.74 4.80 16.31
C ASN A 248 2.30 4.65 17.76
N ALA A 249 1.17 5.26 18.13
CA ALA A 249 0.50 5.05 19.40
C ALA A 249 -0.56 3.96 19.28
N THR A 250 -0.89 3.29 20.39
CA THR A 250 -1.99 2.31 20.41
C THR A 250 -3.32 2.95 20.07
N GLY A 251 -3.98 2.39 19.07
CA GLY A 251 -5.26 2.84 18.52
C GLY A 251 -5.60 2.04 17.26
N CYS A 252 -6.49 2.56 16.41
CA CYS A 252 -6.82 1.91 15.13
C CYS A 252 -5.58 1.69 14.26
N SER A 253 -4.65 2.65 14.25
CA SER A 253 -3.42 2.58 13.47
C SER A 253 -2.47 1.48 13.92
N SER A 254 -2.50 1.05 15.18
CA SER A 254 -1.76 -0.12 15.64
C SER A 254 -2.37 -1.42 15.14
N ILE A 255 -3.71 -1.47 15.05
CA ILE A 255 -4.40 -2.68 14.59
C ILE A 255 -4.22 -2.88 13.09
N TRP A 256 -4.60 -1.90 12.28
CA TRP A 256 -4.45 -2.03 10.84
C TRP A 256 -3.00 -1.87 10.35
N GLY A 257 -2.10 -1.30 11.16
CA GLY A 257 -0.70 -1.06 10.80
C GLY A 257 0.27 -2.20 11.15
N GLY A 258 -0.01 -3.01 12.17
CA GLY A 258 0.97 -3.98 12.64
C GLY A 258 0.49 -5.11 13.53
N SER A 259 -0.70 -5.03 14.15
CA SER A 259 -1.19 -6.10 15.04
C SER A 259 -1.75 -7.31 14.30
N ALA A 260 -2.21 -7.14 13.07
CA ALA A 260 -2.51 -8.24 12.18
C ALA A 260 -1.21 -8.82 11.61
N PRO A 261 -1.15 -10.12 11.27
CA PRO A 261 0.07 -10.71 10.71
C PRO A 261 0.49 -10.05 9.36
N ALA A 262 -0.48 -9.52 8.63
CA ALA A 262 -0.26 -8.85 7.35
C ALA A 262 0.11 -7.37 7.54
N THR A 263 1.36 -7.00 7.23
CA THR A 263 1.83 -5.62 7.30
C THR A 263 1.41 -4.84 6.05
N PRO A 264 0.63 -3.74 6.17
CA PRO A 264 0.15 -2.96 5.03
C PRO A 264 1.17 -1.96 4.51
N TYR A 265 2.18 -1.60 5.31
CA TYR A 265 3.30 -0.81 4.83
C TYR A 265 4.16 -1.65 3.90
N THR A 266 4.52 -1.10 2.75
CA THR A 266 5.28 -1.81 1.71
C THR A 266 6.50 -1.00 1.27
N THR A 267 7.30 -1.55 0.35
CA THR A 267 8.52 -0.93 -0.16
C THR A 267 8.40 -0.66 -1.66
N ASN A 268 9.19 0.32 -2.14
CA ASN A 268 9.38 0.55 -3.57
C ASN A 268 10.30 -0.52 -4.19
N ALA A 269 10.51 -0.45 -5.50
CA ALA A 269 11.38 -1.37 -6.24
C ALA A 269 12.86 -1.36 -5.77
N LYS A 270 13.27 -0.31 -5.03
CA LYS A 270 14.61 -0.22 -4.42
C LYS A 270 14.68 -0.84 -3.02
N GLY A 271 13.56 -1.39 -2.51
CA GLY A 271 13.47 -1.94 -1.16
C GLY A 271 13.33 -0.90 -0.04
N GLN A 272 13.04 0.35 -0.40
CA GLN A 272 12.85 1.45 0.56
C GLN A 272 11.37 1.61 0.89
N GLY A 273 11.04 1.81 2.15
CA GLY A 273 9.67 2.02 2.62
C GLY A 273 9.63 2.41 4.09
N PRO A 274 8.44 2.71 4.63
CA PRO A 274 8.29 3.12 6.02
C PRO A 274 8.81 2.06 7.01
N ALA A 275 9.55 2.51 8.00
CA ALA A 275 9.84 1.72 9.20
C ALA A 275 8.80 2.09 10.28
N TRP A 276 8.00 1.11 10.67
CA TRP A 276 6.90 1.31 11.61
C TRP A 276 7.19 0.59 12.92
N ALA A 277 6.98 1.28 14.03
CA ALA A 277 7.04 0.70 15.37
C ALA A 277 5.93 1.29 16.23
N ASN A 278 5.41 0.48 17.15
CA ASN A 278 4.29 0.84 18.03
C ASN A 278 4.75 0.99 19.48
N SER A 279 4.17 1.96 20.15
CA SER A 279 4.27 2.10 21.62
C SER A 279 2.88 2.18 22.24
N LEU A 280 2.79 2.34 23.54
CA LEU A 280 1.54 2.60 24.23
C LEU A 280 1.06 4.04 23.95
N PHE A 281 -0.22 4.29 24.12
CA PHE A 281 -0.80 5.63 23.93
C PHE A 281 -0.17 6.64 24.89
N GLU A 282 0.12 6.21 26.11
CA GLU A 282 0.61 7.04 27.22
C GLU A 282 2.05 7.52 27.02
N ASP A 283 2.89 6.76 26.30
CA ASP A 283 4.33 7.02 26.13
C ASP A 283 4.75 7.38 24.70
N ASN A 284 3.80 7.63 23.82
CA ASN A 284 4.09 7.80 22.40
C ASN A 284 4.93 9.06 22.10
N ALA A 285 4.77 10.12 22.87
CA ALA A 285 5.55 11.34 22.69
C ALA A 285 7.03 11.09 23.01
N GLU A 286 7.31 10.41 24.10
CA GLU A 286 8.66 10.02 24.53
C GLU A 286 9.28 9.02 23.57
N PHE A 287 8.49 8.05 23.11
CA PHE A 287 8.92 7.07 22.12
C PHE A 287 9.30 7.73 20.79
N GLY A 288 8.46 8.63 20.28
CA GLY A 288 8.74 9.39 19.05
C GLY A 288 9.97 10.29 19.19
N LEU A 289 10.13 10.97 20.33
CA LEU A 289 11.31 11.76 20.64
C LEU A 289 12.56 10.88 20.70
N GLY A 290 12.47 9.71 21.34
CA GLY A 290 13.58 8.74 21.43
C GLY A 290 14.01 8.25 20.05
N MET A 291 13.06 7.89 19.17
CA MET A 291 13.36 7.51 17.79
C MET A 291 14.05 8.64 17.01
N PHE A 292 13.51 9.86 17.10
CA PHE A 292 14.11 11.02 16.45
C PHE A 292 15.54 11.28 16.95
N THR A 293 15.74 11.29 18.28
CA THR A 293 17.05 11.52 18.89
C THR A 293 18.05 10.44 18.49
N GLY A 294 17.64 9.17 18.52
CA GLY A 294 18.48 8.05 18.08
C GLY A 294 18.90 8.17 16.62
N GLN A 295 17.97 8.45 15.71
CA GLN A 295 18.27 8.64 14.29
C GLN A 295 19.17 9.86 14.06
N ASN A 296 18.92 10.96 14.74
CA ASN A 296 19.74 12.15 14.62
C ASN A 296 21.17 11.89 15.11
N THR A 297 21.33 11.18 16.22
CA THR A 297 22.66 10.79 16.74
C THR A 297 23.41 9.93 15.72
N LEU A 298 22.76 8.93 15.13
CA LEU A 298 23.39 8.09 14.09
C LEU A 298 23.79 8.90 12.85
N ARG A 299 22.98 9.87 12.46
CA ARG A 299 23.30 10.77 11.34
C ARG A 299 24.53 11.64 11.65
N GLU A 300 24.60 12.25 12.83
CA GLU A 300 25.76 13.05 13.25
C GLU A 300 27.03 12.19 13.32
N GLN A 301 26.97 11.00 13.91
CA GLN A 301 28.10 10.06 13.91
C GLN A 301 28.55 9.67 12.49
N THR A 302 27.60 9.49 11.57
CA THR A 302 27.91 9.20 10.16
C THR A 302 28.62 10.38 9.53
N LYS A 303 28.14 11.61 9.77
CA LYS A 303 28.78 12.84 9.28
C LYS A 303 30.21 12.98 9.80
N GLU A 304 30.45 12.75 11.09
CA GLU A 304 31.80 12.75 11.68
C GLU A 304 32.72 11.74 10.98
N LYS A 305 32.23 10.53 10.71
CA LYS A 305 32.99 9.49 9.99
C LYS A 305 33.29 9.90 8.54
N VAL A 306 32.34 10.55 7.86
CA VAL A 306 32.55 11.05 6.49
C VAL A 306 33.60 12.17 6.46
N VAL A 307 33.59 13.08 7.45
CA VAL A 307 34.65 14.12 7.59
C VAL A 307 36.01 13.44 7.77
N ALA A 308 36.13 12.52 8.73
CA ALA A 308 37.39 11.81 8.95
C ALA A 308 37.88 11.01 7.75
N LEU A 309 36.95 10.38 6.99
CA LEU A 309 37.27 9.69 5.75
C LEU A 309 37.77 10.65 4.67
N ALA A 310 37.14 11.80 4.50
CA ALA A 310 37.55 12.82 3.53
C ALA A 310 38.96 13.37 3.81
N GLU A 311 39.34 13.47 5.09
CA GLU A 311 40.65 13.92 5.51
C GLU A 311 41.76 12.86 5.33
N SER A 312 41.40 11.57 5.54
CA SER A 312 42.35 10.46 5.55
C SER A 312 42.55 9.77 4.19
N THR A 313 41.62 9.91 3.23
CA THR A 313 41.70 9.23 1.94
C THR A 313 42.52 10.02 0.91
N ASP A 314 43.28 9.34 0.06
CA ASP A 314 43.93 9.91 -1.11
C ASP A 314 43.08 9.77 -2.38
N ASN A 315 41.98 9.05 -2.33
CA ASN A 315 41.09 8.85 -3.48
C ASN A 315 40.27 10.11 -3.77
N ALA A 316 40.45 10.68 -4.94
CA ALA A 316 39.77 11.90 -5.35
C ALA A 316 38.26 11.76 -5.48
N ASP A 317 37.76 10.58 -5.92
CA ASP A 317 36.32 10.30 -6.05
C ASP A 317 35.65 10.21 -4.68
N VAL A 318 36.33 9.62 -3.71
CA VAL A 318 35.84 9.54 -2.32
C VAL A 318 35.78 10.93 -1.69
N LYS A 319 36.81 11.77 -1.91
CA LYS A 319 36.80 13.18 -1.45
C LYS A 319 35.64 13.98 -2.06
N ALA A 320 35.39 13.81 -3.36
CA ALA A 320 34.30 14.49 -4.04
C ALA A 320 32.93 14.05 -3.50
N ALA A 321 32.73 12.75 -3.33
CA ALA A 321 31.48 12.20 -2.78
C ALA A 321 31.26 12.63 -1.31
N ALA A 322 32.30 12.70 -0.50
CA ALA A 322 32.21 13.18 0.88
C ALA A 322 31.88 14.68 0.92
N ALA A 323 32.48 15.49 0.05
CA ALA A 323 32.16 16.91 -0.06
C ALA A 323 30.70 17.14 -0.47
N GLU A 324 30.20 16.40 -1.47
CA GLU A 324 28.79 16.44 -1.90
C GLU A 324 27.84 16.06 -0.74
N TYR A 325 28.16 14.98 0.00
CA TYR A 325 27.39 14.58 1.16
C TYR A 325 27.32 15.66 2.25
N LEU A 326 28.44 16.30 2.57
CA LEU A 326 28.50 17.34 3.61
C LEU A 326 27.79 18.62 3.19
N ASP A 327 27.89 19.01 1.91
CA ASP A 327 27.21 20.18 1.37
C ASP A 327 25.69 20.01 1.36
N THR A 328 25.22 18.78 1.04
CA THR A 328 23.79 18.45 0.96
C THR A 328 23.20 17.92 2.28
N TYR A 329 23.98 17.80 3.34
CA TYR A 329 23.59 17.15 4.60
C TYR A 329 22.33 17.76 5.26
N ALA A 330 22.14 19.07 5.15
CA ALA A 330 20.99 19.78 5.70
C ALA A 330 19.75 19.74 4.78
N ASP A 331 19.92 19.38 3.52
CA ASP A 331 18.83 19.33 2.55
C ASP A 331 18.15 17.94 2.57
N LEU A 332 17.03 17.87 3.29
CA LEU A 332 16.25 16.63 3.41
C LEU A 332 15.71 16.12 2.06
N SER A 333 15.61 16.95 1.03
CA SER A 333 15.17 16.54 -0.30
C SER A 333 16.26 15.74 -1.04
N LEU A 334 17.51 15.90 -0.66
CA LEU A 334 18.68 15.26 -1.27
C LEU A 334 19.25 14.10 -0.44
N ILE A 335 18.68 13.79 0.74
CA ILE A 335 19.12 12.70 1.61
C ILE A 335 19.20 11.35 0.86
N HIS A 336 18.28 11.10 -0.04
CA HIS A 336 18.26 9.86 -0.84
C HIS A 336 19.37 9.80 -1.91
N ILE A 337 19.95 10.93 -2.30
CA ILE A 337 21.05 11.00 -3.26
C ILE A 337 22.39 10.72 -2.57
N SER A 338 22.50 11.12 -1.31
CA SER A 338 23.70 10.99 -0.49
C SER A 338 23.70 9.76 0.42
N GLU A 339 22.67 8.92 0.36
CA GLU A 339 22.59 7.70 1.19
C GLU A 339 23.69 6.68 0.85
N PRO A 340 24.09 5.85 1.85
CA PRO A 340 25.33 5.03 1.81
C PRO A 340 25.37 3.92 0.76
N THR A 341 24.42 3.84 -0.16
CA THR A 341 24.51 2.94 -1.32
C THR A 341 25.71 3.27 -2.23
N ARG A 342 26.12 4.53 -2.29
CA ARG A 342 27.38 4.92 -2.95
C ARG A 342 28.60 4.60 -2.10
N LEU A 343 28.49 4.63 -0.77
CA LEU A 343 29.54 4.24 0.17
C LEU A 343 29.70 2.72 0.34
N ARG A 344 28.72 1.91 -0.09
CA ARG A 344 28.85 0.43 -0.16
C ARG A 344 29.72 -0.06 -1.31
N CYS A 345 30.06 0.82 -2.22
CA CYS A 345 30.97 0.52 -3.34
C CYS A 345 32.43 0.96 -3.06
N ILE A 346 32.71 1.39 -1.84
CA ILE A 346 34.02 1.68 -1.27
C ILE A 346 34.26 0.70 -0.10
#